data_049e487d86af3b6008ff42779a1d176d
#
_entry.id   049e487d86af3b6008ff42779a1d176d
#
_cell.length_a   1.000
_cell.length_b   1.000
_cell.length_c   1.000
_cell.angle_alpha   90.00
_cell.angle_beta   90.00
_cell.angle_gamma   90.00
#
_symmetry.space_group_name_H-M   'P 1'
#
loop_
_entity.id
_entity.type
_entity.pdbx_description
1 polymer ?
#
loop_
_entity_poly.entity_id
_entity_poly.type
_entity_poly.pdbx_seq_one_letter_code
_entity_poly.pdbx_strand_id
1 'polypeptide(L)'
;ADADTTEENIQARCRGHTLMAYSNKTGKMVLTTGNKSEMSVGYATLYGDMVGGYNAIKDVPKTLVYELAAYRNSVSPVIPDRVITREPSAELRPDQIDTDSLPPYDILDPILELYVEQDCPPAEIVARGFAREYVEQVIRMVDRNEYKRRQAAPGVRITKRAFGRDRRYPITSGFRPQVDW
;
A
#
# COMPACT_ATOMS: atom_id res chain seq x y z
N ALA A 1 11.67 -26.89 -6.83
CA ALA A 1 11.47 -25.55 -7.36
C ALA A 1 12.02 -24.59 -6.32
N ASP A 2 12.66 -23.51 -6.74
CA ASP A 2 13.13 -22.47 -5.82
C ASP A 2 11.93 -21.71 -5.26
N ALA A 3 12.04 -21.17 -4.05
CA ALA A 3 10.98 -20.41 -3.41
C ALA A 3 10.72 -19.10 -4.19
N ASP A 4 9.44 -18.76 -4.34
CA ASP A 4 8.99 -17.55 -5.01
C ASP A 4 7.86 -16.85 -4.22
N THR A 5 7.12 -15.98 -4.85
CA THR A 5 5.95 -15.32 -4.23
C THR A 5 4.85 -16.28 -3.77
N THR A 6 4.91 -17.55 -4.15
CA THR A 6 3.92 -18.55 -3.70
C THR A 6 4.04 -18.79 -2.21
N GLU A 7 5.25 -19.04 -1.70
CA GLU A 7 5.51 -19.28 -0.29
C GLU A 7 5.19 -18.03 0.55
N GLU A 8 5.58 -16.85 0.07
CA GLU A 8 5.24 -15.57 0.68
C GLU A 8 3.72 -15.39 0.81
N ASN A 9 2.99 -15.65 -0.25
CA ASN A 9 1.53 -15.54 -0.28
C ASN A 9 0.85 -16.59 0.60
N ILE A 10 1.38 -17.83 0.68
CA ILE A 10 0.87 -18.86 1.58
C ILE A 10 1.03 -18.40 3.03
N GLN A 11 2.21 -17.90 3.42
CA GLN A 11 2.44 -17.36 4.75
C GLN A 11 1.46 -16.25 5.12
N ALA A 12 1.29 -15.27 4.25
CA ALA A 12 0.37 -14.15 4.46
C ALA A 12 -1.08 -14.64 4.62
N ARG A 13 -1.52 -15.61 3.80
CA ARG A 13 -2.87 -16.18 3.87
C ARG A 13 -3.09 -17.03 5.12
N CYS A 14 -2.11 -17.83 5.55
CA CYS A 14 -2.21 -18.57 6.80
C CYS A 14 -2.40 -17.63 8.00
N ARG A 15 -1.69 -16.51 8.05
CA ARG A 15 -1.88 -15.49 9.08
C ARG A 15 -3.28 -14.88 9.02
N GLY A 16 -3.74 -14.50 7.83
CA GLY A 16 -5.10 -13.98 7.61
C GLY A 16 -6.18 -14.98 8.03
N HIS A 17 -6.04 -16.24 7.64
CA HIS A 17 -6.97 -17.30 8.02
C HIS A 17 -7.05 -17.48 9.54
N THR A 18 -5.91 -17.49 10.22
CA THR A 18 -5.84 -17.60 11.68
C THR A 18 -6.55 -16.42 12.38
N LEU A 19 -6.30 -15.19 11.91
CA LEU A 19 -6.97 -14.00 12.44
C LEU A 19 -8.49 -14.06 12.26
N MET A 20 -8.96 -14.50 11.09
CA MET A 20 -10.40 -14.64 10.83
C MET A 20 -11.06 -15.73 11.68
N ALA A 21 -10.37 -16.86 11.90
CA ALA A 21 -10.85 -17.89 12.82
C ALA A 21 -10.97 -17.36 14.25
N TYR A 22 -9.98 -16.58 14.71
CA TYR A 22 -10.03 -15.92 16.01
C TYR A 22 -11.17 -14.89 16.10
N SER A 23 -11.34 -14.08 15.05
CA SER A 23 -12.45 -13.13 14.91
C SER A 23 -13.80 -13.83 15.08
N ASN A 24 -14.02 -14.90 14.35
CA ASN A 24 -15.27 -15.68 14.44
C ASN A 24 -15.50 -16.26 15.84
N LYS A 25 -14.44 -16.78 16.46
CA LYS A 25 -14.54 -17.39 17.79
C LYS A 25 -14.83 -16.38 18.90
N THR A 26 -14.35 -15.15 18.77
CA THR A 26 -14.41 -14.11 19.83
C THR A 26 -15.45 -13.02 19.55
N GLY A 27 -16.02 -12.97 18.35
CA GLY A 27 -16.89 -11.87 17.91
C GLY A 27 -16.16 -10.53 17.73
N LYS A 28 -14.83 -10.52 17.69
CA LYS A 28 -14.01 -9.30 17.53
C LYS A 28 -13.71 -9.03 16.07
N MET A 29 -13.73 -7.74 15.69
CA MET A 29 -13.36 -7.32 14.35
C MET A 29 -11.83 -7.38 14.17
N VAL A 30 -11.39 -7.89 13.03
CA VAL A 30 -10.01 -7.76 12.57
C VAL A 30 -9.82 -6.39 11.91
N LEU A 31 -8.82 -5.64 12.37
CA LEU A 31 -8.34 -4.43 11.69
C LEU A 31 -7.21 -4.80 10.74
N THR A 32 -7.31 -4.36 9.50
CA THR A 32 -6.18 -4.42 8.56
C THR A 32 -5.30 -3.19 8.73
N THR A 33 -4.03 -3.30 8.38
CA THR A 33 -3.02 -2.25 8.60
C THR A 33 -2.39 -1.73 7.32
N GLY A 34 -2.91 -2.11 6.15
CA GLY A 34 -2.43 -1.60 4.86
C GLY A 34 -2.67 -0.10 4.74
N ASN A 35 -1.64 0.65 4.38
CA ASN A 35 -1.70 2.09 4.16
C ASN A 35 -2.00 2.45 2.70
N LYS A 36 -2.15 3.75 2.39
CA LYS A 36 -2.47 4.22 1.03
C LYS A 36 -1.39 3.86 0.03
N SER A 37 -0.13 3.99 0.38
CA SER A 37 0.99 3.73 -0.51
C SER A 37 1.03 2.26 -0.93
N GLU A 38 0.96 1.34 0.02
CA GLU A 38 0.88 -0.11 -0.22
C GLU A 38 -0.35 -0.49 -1.04
N MET A 39 -1.52 0.05 -0.69
CA MET A 39 -2.77 -0.20 -1.41
C MET A 39 -2.75 0.35 -2.84
N SER A 40 -2.11 1.50 -3.06
CA SER A 40 -1.97 2.09 -4.38
C SER A 40 -1.24 1.18 -5.34
N VAL A 41 -0.07 0.72 -4.95
CA VAL A 41 0.81 -0.11 -5.80
C VAL A 41 0.50 -1.61 -5.71
N GLY A 42 -0.47 -2.00 -4.85
CA GLY A 42 -0.85 -3.39 -4.65
C GLY A 42 0.18 -4.22 -3.92
N TYR A 43 1.00 -3.60 -3.09
CA TYR A 43 1.97 -4.27 -2.22
C TYR A 43 1.22 -4.87 -1.02
N ALA A 44 0.43 -5.88 -1.32
CA ALA A 44 -0.45 -6.59 -0.39
C ALA A 44 -0.86 -7.93 -0.98
N THR A 45 -1.13 -8.92 -0.14
CA THR A 45 -1.58 -10.24 -0.55
C THR A 45 -3.10 -10.35 -0.39
N LEU A 46 -3.80 -10.66 -1.51
CA LEU A 46 -5.22 -11.02 -1.46
C LEU A 46 -5.46 -12.18 -0.50
N TYR A 47 -6.46 -12.01 0.38
CA TYR A 47 -6.83 -12.99 1.42
C TYR A 47 -5.72 -13.25 2.44
N GLY A 48 -4.68 -12.42 2.47
CA GLY A 48 -3.60 -12.42 3.43
C GLY A 48 -3.69 -11.23 4.38
N ASP A 49 -2.75 -10.30 4.30
CA ASP A 49 -2.71 -9.06 5.10
C ASP A 49 -3.87 -8.09 4.82
N MET A 50 -4.60 -8.29 3.71
CA MET A 50 -5.81 -7.52 3.38
C MET A 50 -7.07 -7.99 4.12
N VAL A 51 -7.02 -9.11 4.86
CA VAL A 51 -8.20 -9.63 5.56
C VAL A 51 -8.57 -8.76 6.75
N GLY A 52 -9.86 -8.47 6.88
CA GLY A 52 -10.40 -7.73 8.01
C GLY A 52 -11.68 -6.97 7.68
N GLY A 53 -12.34 -6.48 8.71
CA GLY A 53 -13.60 -5.73 8.59
C GLY A 53 -13.41 -4.23 8.43
N TYR A 54 -12.22 -3.71 8.76
CA TYR A 54 -11.94 -2.27 8.72
C TYR A 54 -10.45 -1.98 8.56
N ASN A 55 -10.12 -0.97 7.78
CA ASN A 55 -8.76 -0.48 7.58
C ASN A 55 -8.65 1.00 7.98
N ALA A 56 -8.17 1.27 9.17
CA ALA A 56 -8.13 2.62 9.72
C ALA A 56 -7.16 3.57 8.98
N ILE A 57 -6.09 3.05 8.42
CA ILE A 57 -5.04 3.83 7.74
C ILE A 57 -5.04 3.64 6.21
N LYS A 58 -6.13 3.12 5.66
CA LYS A 58 -6.27 2.81 4.22
C LYS A 58 -5.91 3.97 3.29
N ASP A 59 -6.21 5.20 3.71
CA ASP A 59 -5.99 6.41 2.91
C ASP A 59 -4.87 7.30 3.47
N VAL A 60 -4.01 6.73 4.34
CA VAL A 60 -2.86 7.41 4.93
C VAL A 60 -1.61 7.03 4.14
N PRO A 61 -0.88 7.97 3.50
CA PRO A 61 0.42 7.69 2.88
C PRO A 61 1.44 7.16 3.89
N LYS A 62 2.38 6.33 3.45
CA LYS A 62 3.40 5.71 4.33
C LYS A 62 4.24 6.75 5.06
N THR A 63 4.62 7.81 4.39
CA THR A 63 5.37 8.93 4.99
C THR A 63 4.57 9.56 6.14
N LEU A 64 3.28 9.81 5.96
CA LEU A 64 2.40 10.31 7.01
C LEU A 64 2.19 9.30 8.15
N VAL A 65 2.25 7.99 7.90
CA VAL A 65 2.21 6.97 8.98
C VAL A 65 3.39 7.16 9.93
N TYR A 66 4.58 7.44 9.42
CA TYR A 66 5.75 7.74 10.26
C TYR A 66 5.59 9.02 11.06
N GLU A 67 5.09 10.08 10.44
CA GLU A 67 4.81 11.34 11.13
C GLU A 67 3.78 11.16 12.25
N LEU A 68 2.72 10.40 12.00
CA LEU A 68 1.70 10.06 13.00
C LEU A 68 2.28 9.22 14.13
N ALA A 69 3.18 8.29 13.85
CA ALA A 69 3.86 7.49 14.87
C ALA A 69 4.77 8.38 15.74
N ALA A 70 5.52 9.28 15.14
CA ALA A 70 6.35 10.26 15.87
C ALA A 70 5.48 11.19 16.72
N TYR A 71 4.39 11.72 16.16
CA TYR A 71 3.43 12.53 16.93
C TYR A 71 2.82 11.75 18.09
N ARG A 72 2.41 10.49 17.87
CA ARG A 72 1.85 9.67 18.94
C ARG A 72 2.84 9.48 20.08
N ASN A 73 4.11 9.28 19.78
CA ASN A 73 5.16 9.15 20.78
C ASN A 73 5.50 10.47 21.48
N SER A 74 5.32 11.63 20.85
CA SER A 74 5.47 12.93 21.51
C SER A 74 4.41 13.18 22.57
N VAL A 75 3.22 12.62 22.43
CA VAL A 75 2.13 12.70 23.42
C VAL A 75 2.38 11.72 24.57
N SER A 76 2.76 10.49 24.24
CA SER A 76 3.09 9.45 25.23
C SER A 76 3.83 8.32 24.49
N PRO A 77 5.06 7.96 24.88
CA PRO A 77 5.87 6.97 24.18
C PRO A 77 5.26 5.57 24.37
N VAL A 78 4.65 5.05 23.31
CA VAL A 78 3.98 3.72 23.28
C VAL A 78 4.43 2.86 22.09
N ILE A 79 5.02 3.48 21.07
CA ILE A 79 5.55 2.78 19.91
C ILE A 79 7.06 2.63 20.13
N PRO A 80 7.61 1.39 20.21
CA PRO A 80 9.05 1.20 20.37
C PRO A 80 9.83 1.84 19.21
N ASP A 81 10.95 2.50 19.51
CA ASP A 81 11.78 3.18 18.51
C ASP A 81 12.18 2.26 17.37
N ARG A 82 12.47 0.99 17.66
CA ARG A 82 12.79 -0.02 16.66
C ARG A 82 11.69 -0.16 15.58
N VAL A 83 10.42 0.02 15.92
CA VAL A 83 9.31 -0.06 14.94
C VAL A 83 9.35 1.11 13.97
N ILE A 84 9.81 2.28 14.43
CA ILE A 84 9.90 3.50 13.63
C ILE A 84 11.18 3.52 12.80
N THR A 85 12.29 3.03 13.35
CA THR A 85 13.61 3.13 12.72
C THR A 85 13.96 1.96 11.81
N ARG A 86 13.26 0.83 11.95
CA ARG A 86 13.46 -0.33 11.09
C ARG A 86 12.97 -0.03 9.67
N GLU A 87 13.73 -0.48 8.68
CA GLU A 87 13.29 -0.43 7.29
C GLU A 87 11.97 -1.19 7.09
N PRO A 88 11.02 -0.61 6.31
CA PRO A 88 9.76 -1.26 5.99
C PRO A 88 9.97 -2.61 5.30
N SER A 89 9.24 -3.61 5.74
CA SER A 89 9.31 -4.97 5.19
C SER A 89 7.98 -5.69 5.33
N ALA A 90 7.61 -6.47 4.32
CA ALA A 90 6.49 -7.40 4.40
C ALA A 90 6.79 -8.61 5.33
N GLU A 91 8.06 -8.86 5.68
CA GLU A 91 8.51 -9.95 6.57
C GLU A 91 8.06 -11.34 6.12
N LEU A 92 8.03 -11.58 4.83
CA LEU A 92 7.60 -12.85 4.22
C LEU A 92 8.78 -13.73 3.83
N ARG A 93 9.99 -13.18 3.80
CA ARG A 93 11.26 -13.89 3.58
C ARG A 93 12.39 -13.24 4.39
N PRO A 94 13.51 -13.95 4.64
CA PRO A 94 14.69 -13.36 5.27
C PRO A 94 15.19 -12.12 4.51
N ASP A 95 15.64 -11.11 5.27
CA ASP A 95 16.26 -9.88 4.76
C ASP A 95 15.44 -9.09 3.74
N GLN A 96 14.13 -9.35 3.66
CA GLN A 96 13.23 -8.63 2.78
C GLN A 96 13.05 -7.19 3.24
N ILE A 97 13.13 -6.25 2.28
CA ILE A 97 12.78 -4.84 2.46
C ILE A 97 11.85 -4.39 1.33
N ASP A 98 11.00 -3.41 1.60
CA ASP A 98 10.01 -2.94 0.62
C ASP A 98 10.69 -2.36 -0.63
N THR A 99 11.86 -1.74 -0.47
CA THR A 99 12.65 -1.18 -1.57
C THR A 99 13.27 -2.22 -2.51
N ASP A 100 13.19 -3.52 -2.19
CA ASP A 100 13.49 -4.58 -3.18
C ASP A 100 12.53 -4.55 -4.38
N SER A 101 11.33 -4.00 -4.19
CA SER A 101 10.26 -4.04 -5.19
C SER A 101 9.62 -2.68 -5.45
N LEU A 102 9.77 -1.73 -4.56
CA LEU A 102 9.15 -0.40 -4.60
C LEU A 102 10.21 0.69 -4.64
N PRO A 103 9.91 1.86 -5.23
CA PRO A 103 10.68 3.05 -4.96
C PRO A 103 10.67 3.40 -3.46
N PRO A 104 11.69 4.09 -2.94
CA PRO A 104 11.63 4.66 -1.59
C PRO A 104 10.35 5.47 -1.38
N TYR A 105 9.76 5.42 -0.18
CA TYR A 105 8.45 6.03 0.08
C TYR A 105 8.44 7.55 -0.02
N ASP A 106 9.57 8.22 0.21
CA ASP A 106 9.75 9.65 -0.01
C ASP A 106 9.68 10.05 -1.52
N ILE A 107 9.89 9.09 -2.42
CA ILE A 107 9.68 9.25 -3.86
C ILE A 107 8.30 8.73 -4.28
N LEU A 108 7.88 7.60 -3.75
CA LEU A 108 6.62 6.94 -4.10
C LEU A 108 5.40 7.80 -3.75
N ASP A 109 5.33 8.32 -2.52
CA ASP A 109 4.15 9.04 -2.04
C ASP A 109 3.89 10.34 -2.81
N PRO A 110 4.89 11.20 -3.11
CA PRO A 110 4.66 12.35 -3.97
C PRO A 110 4.22 11.99 -5.40
N ILE A 111 4.75 10.92 -6.00
CA ILE A 111 4.28 10.47 -7.32
C ILE A 111 2.81 10.02 -7.24
N LEU A 112 2.42 9.31 -6.18
CA LEU A 112 1.05 8.88 -5.96
C LEU A 112 0.11 10.08 -5.76
N GLU A 113 0.51 11.10 -4.99
CA GLU A 113 -0.27 12.31 -4.84
C GLU A 113 -0.51 13.00 -6.18
N LEU A 114 0.54 13.20 -6.97
CA LEU A 114 0.44 13.83 -8.28
C LEU A 114 -0.46 13.03 -9.23
N TYR A 115 -0.25 11.72 -9.32
CA TYR A 115 -0.98 10.88 -10.26
C TYR A 115 -2.43 10.62 -9.84
N VAL A 116 -2.65 10.26 -8.58
CA VAL A 116 -3.97 9.80 -8.10
C VAL A 116 -4.85 10.98 -7.66
N GLU A 117 -4.28 11.95 -6.96
CA GLU A 117 -5.07 13.04 -6.35
C GLU A 117 -5.15 14.27 -7.23
N GLN A 118 -4.09 14.58 -7.97
CA GLN A 118 -4.01 15.76 -8.81
C GLN A 118 -4.25 15.48 -10.30
N ASP A 119 -4.41 14.20 -10.72
CA ASP A 119 -4.56 13.79 -12.13
C ASP A 119 -3.43 14.27 -13.04
N CYS A 120 -2.23 14.45 -12.51
CA CYS A 120 -1.10 14.87 -13.33
C CYS A 120 -0.75 13.77 -14.35
N PRO A 121 -0.61 14.11 -15.63
CA PRO A 121 -0.14 13.15 -16.62
C PRO A 121 1.33 12.78 -16.34
N PRO A 122 1.77 11.57 -16.74
CA PRO A 122 3.13 11.08 -16.48
C PRO A 122 4.24 12.07 -16.88
N ALA A 123 4.10 12.72 -18.05
CA ALA A 123 5.04 13.72 -18.55
C ALA A 123 5.25 14.88 -17.57
N GLU A 124 4.17 15.39 -17.00
CA GLU A 124 4.23 16.48 -16.04
C GLU A 124 4.92 16.04 -14.74
N ILE A 125 4.70 14.79 -14.29
CA ILE A 125 5.36 14.25 -13.10
C ILE A 125 6.88 14.17 -13.32
N VAL A 126 7.31 13.69 -14.48
CA VAL A 126 8.73 13.69 -14.85
C VAL A 126 9.30 15.11 -14.95
N ALA A 127 8.55 16.04 -15.55
CA ALA A 127 8.96 17.45 -15.65
C ALA A 127 9.12 18.13 -14.28
N ARG A 128 8.48 17.60 -13.22
CA ARG A 128 8.68 18.05 -11.82
C ARG A 128 9.92 17.47 -11.15
N GLY A 129 10.74 16.69 -11.88
CA GLY A 129 12.04 16.22 -11.43
C GLY A 129 12.06 14.76 -10.93
N PHE A 130 10.96 14.02 -11.06
CA PHE A 130 10.95 12.60 -10.73
C PHE A 130 11.57 11.76 -11.86
N ALA A 131 12.39 10.77 -11.51
CA ALA A 131 12.98 9.87 -12.48
C ALA A 131 11.90 9.10 -13.25
N ARG A 132 12.03 9.07 -14.58
CA ARG A 132 11.06 8.42 -15.48
C ARG A 132 10.75 6.99 -15.06
N GLU A 133 11.78 6.24 -14.72
CA GLU A 133 11.67 4.83 -14.35
C GLU A 133 10.74 4.63 -13.15
N TYR A 134 10.87 5.48 -12.14
CA TYR A 134 9.97 5.45 -10.97
C TYR A 134 8.54 5.84 -11.33
N VAL A 135 8.36 6.88 -12.15
CA VAL A 135 7.02 7.33 -12.58
C VAL A 135 6.31 6.21 -13.35
N GLU A 136 6.99 5.60 -14.34
CA GLU A 136 6.45 4.49 -15.12
C GLU A 136 6.15 3.26 -14.26
N GLN A 137 7.04 2.93 -13.33
CA GLN A 137 6.86 1.81 -12.41
C GLN A 137 5.61 2.02 -11.55
N VAL A 138 5.51 3.17 -10.88
CA VAL A 138 4.41 3.49 -9.97
C VAL A 138 3.07 3.50 -10.70
N ILE A 139 2.97 4.19 -11.82
CA ILE A 139 1.73 4.26 -12.62
C ILE A 139 1.29 2.85 -13.04
N ARG A 140 2.22 2.05 -13.55
CA ARG A 140 1.93 0.66 -13.95
C ARG A 140 1.41 -0.17 -12.78
N MET A 141 1.99 -0.01 -11.59
CA MET A 141 1.56 -0.71 -10.40
C MET A 141 0.18 -0.25 -9.96
N VAL A 142 -0.09 1.06 -9.97
CA VAL A 142 -1.41 1.62 -9.64
C VAL A 142 -2.49 1.07 -10.57
N ASP A 143 -2.27 1.15 -11.87
CA ASP A 143 -3.26 0.74 -12.87
C ASP A 143 -3.57 -0.77 -12.82
N ARG A 144 -2.56 -1.60 -12.56
CA ARG A 144 -2.72 -3.06 -12.53
C ARG A 144 -3.36 -3.60 -11.26
N ASN A 145 -3.35 -2.85 -10.17
CA ASN A 145 -3.75 -3.37 -8.86
C ASN A 145 -5.16 -2.93 -8.40
N GLU A 146 -5.98 -2.40 -9.29
CA GLU A 146 -7.37 -2.07 -8.95
C GLU A 146 -8.16 -3.28 -8.44
N TYR A 147 -7.90 -4.48 -8.97
CA TYR A 147 -8.58 -5.70 -8.51
C TYR A 147 -8.33 -6.02 -7.04
N LYS A 148 -7.14 -5.70 -6.51
CA LYS A 148 -6.85 -5.83 -5.07
C LYS A 148 -7.62 -4.78 -4.28
N ARG A 149 -7.58 -3.52 -4.71
CA ARG A 149 -8.29 -2.42 -4.03
C ARG A 149 -9.79 -2.63 -3.94
N ARG A 150 -10.40 -3.28 -4.95
CA ARG A 150 -11.83 -3.62 -4.95
C ARG A 150 -12.22 -4.63 -3.88
N GLN A 151 -11.28 -5.40 -3.37
CA GLN A 151 -11.48 -6.42 -2.34
C GLN A 151 -10.94 -6.00 -0.97
N ALA A 152 -10.43 -4.78 -0.85
CA ALA A 152 -9.91 -4.26 0.41
C ALA A 152 -11.04 -3.85 1.36
N ALA A 153 -10.80 -4.03 2.66
CA ALA A 153 -11.72 -3.60 3.71
C ALA A 153 -12.06 -2.09 3.59
N PRO A 154 -13.25 -1.67 4.02
CA PRO A 154 -13.60 -0.25 4.09
C PRO A 154 -12.69 0.50 5.07
N GLY A 155 -12.52 1.79 4.86
CA GLY A 155 -11.72 2.66 5.71
C GLY A 155 -12.15 4.12 5.56
N VAL A 156 -11.57 5.00 6.36
CA VAL A 156 -11.83 6.44 6.27
C VAL A 156 -11.04 7.08 5.13
N ARG A 157 -11.62 8.12 4.56
CA ARG A 157 -10.95 9.00 3.62
C ARG A 157 -10.34 10.18 4.38
N ILE A 158 -9.08 10.46 4.12
CA ILE A 158 -8.38 11.63 4.65
C ILE A 158 -7.77 12.51 3.56
N THR A 159 -7.49 11.94 2.40
CA THR A 159 -6.91 12.65 1.27
C THR A 159 -7.97 13.24 0.33
N LYS A 160 -7.56 14.08 -0.61
CA LYS A 160 -8.47 14.69 -1.60
C LYS A 160 -9.18 13.66 -2.46
N ARG A 161 -8.49 12.56 -2.80
CA ARG A 161 -9.04 11.42 -3.54
C ARG A 161 -8.63 10.10 -2.92
N ALA A 162 -9.60 9.39 -2.39
CA ALA A 162 -9.44 8.02 -1.90
C ALA A 162 -9.83 7.01 -2.98
N PHE A 163 -9.14 5.89 -3.00
CA PHE A 163 -9.53 4.78 -3.86
C PHE A 163 -10.91 4.21 -3.50
N GLY A 164 -11.65 3.79 -4.51
CA GLY A 164 -12.94 3.16 -4.40
C GLY A 164 -14.11 4.12 -4.61
N ARG A 165 -14.19 5.22 -3.87
CA ARG A 165 -15.24 6.23 -4.04
C ARG A 165 -14.85 7.29 -5.06
N ASP A 166 -13.68 7.89 -4.90
CA ASP A 166 -13.28 9.07 -5.66
C ASP A 166 -12.44 8.68 -6.89
N ARG A 167 -11.67 7.59 -6.79
CA ARG A 167 -10.80 7.10 -7.86
C ARG A 167 -10.94 5.60 -8.02
N ARG A 168 -11.21 5.16 -9.26
CA ARG A 168 -11.26 3.76 -9.67
C ARG A 168 -10.59 3.60 -11.01
N TYR A 169 -9.85 2.52 -11.17
CA TYR A 169 -9.21 2.17 -12.42
C TYR A 169 -9.93 0.96 -13.05
N PRO A 170 -9.92 0.83 -14.40
CA PRO A 170 -10.41 -0.36 -15.05
C PRO A 170 -9.59 -1.59 -14.66
N ILE A 171 -10.26 -2.71 -14.35
CA ILE A 171 -9.58 -3.97 -14.02
C ILE A 171 -9.12 -4.69 -15.29
N THR A 172 -9.93 -4.67 -16.34
CA THR A 172 -9.73 -5.48 -17.55
C THR A 172 -9.19 -4.67 -18.73
N SER A 173 -8.82 -3.41 -18.53
CA SER A 173 -8.25 -2.56 -19.58
C SER A 173 -6.81 -2.94 -19.87
N GLY A 174 -6.50 -3.13 -21.16
CA GLY A 174 -5.14 -3.23 -21.67
C GLY A 174 -4.51 -1.87 -22.04
N PHE A 175 -5.23 -0.77 -21.80
CA PHE A 175 -4.72 0.57 -22.05
C PHE A 175 -3.49 0.82 -21.17
N ARG A 176 -2.44 1.31 -21.79
CA ARG A 176 -1.25 1.81 -21.11
C ARG A 176 -1.09 3.26 -21.51
N PRO A 177 -0.99 4.19 -20.56
CA PRO A 177 -0.61 5.54 -20.91
C PRO A 177 0.68 5.46 -21.71
N GLN A 178 0.65 5.93 -22.96
CA GLN A 178 1.88 6.08 -23.71
C GLN A 178 2.66 7.22 -23.06
N VAL A 179 3.86 6.90 -22.64
CA VAL A 179 4.81 7.87 -22.09
C VAL A 179 5.70 8.32 -23.27
N ASP A 180 5.04 8.61 -24.41
CA ASP A 180 5.72 9.21 -25.57
C ASP A 180 5.92 10.69 -25.28
N TRP A 181 7.15 11.03 -25.15
CA TRP A 181 7.63 12.38 -24.83
C TRP A 181 8.35 13.01 -26.02
#